data_d90877697a76e98549c4dc3ec629e3ed
#
_entry.id   d90877697a76e98549c4dc3ec629e3ed
#
_cell.length_a   1.000
_cell.length_b   1.000
_cell.length_c   1.000
_cell.angle_alpha   90.00
_cell.angle_beta   90.00
_cell.angle_gamma   90.00
#
_symmetry.space_group_name_H-M   'P 1'
#
loop_
_entity.id
_entity.type
_entity.pdbx_description
1 polymer ?
#
loop_
_entity_poly.entity_id
_entity_poly.type
_entity_poly.pdbx_seq_one_letter_code
_entity_poly.pdbx_strand_id
1 'polypeptide(L)'
;MAALTPEKFKVIGYTEEDANRIDRPTISYWQDAWRRLRKNPIAMGSLVVLGILLVMVIIGPHIKGYDYVSMNIAEKNQGVSSKYWFGTDNLGRDLFSRVWVGARASLIIAIVATAIKLIIGTVYGALMAHFGGWVDEVLMRIIEVINSIPSLLLTILIMMILGNNLFALLVALSVTAWCSTARQVRGMIKQLRETEYVYAAEVLGAKPLRIILKHYVPNMLGILILDTATAIPMFIFTEAGLSFLGIGLKAPSISLGVLISMGQQNMDFYPSQLLFPCLVLCIIVMAFNLLGDGLRDALDPRLRQ
;
A
#
# COMPACT_ATOMS: atom_id res chain seq x y z
N MET A 1 -16.96 -44.91 -41.83
CA MET A 1 -15.51 -44.68 -41.70
C MET A 1 -15.05 -43.96 -42.95
N ALA A 2 -14.66 -42.72 -42.90
CA ALA A 2 -14.12 -41.97 -44.04
C ALA A 2 -12.72 -42.48 -44.35
N ALA A 3 -12.49 -42.94 -45.59
CA ALA A 3 -11.20 -43.45 -46.04
C ALA A 3 -10.14 -42.33 -45.97
N LEU A 4 -9.07 -42.57 -45.26
CA LEU A 4 -7.89 -41.69 -45.18
C LEU A 4 -7.15 -41.79 -46.54
N THR A 5 -7.19 -40.74 -47.32
CA THR A 5 -6.45 -40.64 -48.58
C THR A 5 -4.98 -40.38 -48.31
N PRO A 6 -4.02 -40.91 -49.15
CA PRO A 6 -2.58 -40.72 -48.97
C PRO A 6 -2.12 -39.26 -48.90
N GLU A 7 -2.89 -38.34 -49.48
CA GLU A 7 -2.63 -36.88 -49.41
C GLU A 7 -2.72 -36.27 -47.98
N LYS A 8 -3.45 -36.95 -47.08
CA LYS A 8 -3.54 -36.52 -45.67
C LYS A 8 -2.29 -36.87 -44.84
N PHE A 9 -1.40 -37.66 -45.38
CA PHE A 9 -0.11 -38.03 -44.76
C PHE A 9 1.07 -37.28 -45.34
N LYS A 10 0.83 -36.16 -46.06
CA LYS A 10 1.93 -35.30 -46.51
C LYS A 10 2.63 -34.73 -45.29
N VAL A 11 3.90 -35.07 -45.08
CA VAL A 11 4.75 -34.47 -44.04
C VAL A 11 4.83 -32.99 -44.37
N ILE A 12 4.14 -32.18 -43.56
CA ILE A 12 4.30 -30.72 -43.58
C ILE A 12 5.62 -30.45 -42.88
N GLY A 13 6.70 -30.42 -43.68
CA GLY A 13 8.02 -30.08 -43.18
C GLY A 13 7.98 -28.64 -42.65
N TYR A 14 8.32 -28.46 -41.37
CA TYR A 14 8.73 -27.14 -40.89
C TYR A 14 9.99 -26.73 -41.65
N THR A 15 9.95 -25.61 -42.34
CA THR A 15 11.19 -24.97 -42.80
C THR A 15 11.90 -24.41 -41.57
N GLU A 16 13.25 -24.43 -41.50
CA GLU A 16 14.02 -23.86 -40.40
C GLU A 16 13.64 -22.38 -40.13
N GLU A 17 13.18 -21.65 -41.14
CA GLU A 17 12.66 -20.29 -41.05
C GLU A 17 11.31 -20.22 -40.27
N ASP A 18 10.42 -21.20 -40.48
CA ASP A 18 9.12 -21.24 -39.76
C ASP A 18 9.29 -21.70 -38.30
N ALA A 19 10.30 -22.55 -38.03
CA ALA A 19 10.62 -22.98 -36.65
C ALA A 19 11.21 -21.84 -35.81
N ASN A 20 11.87 -20.87 -36.41
CA ASN A 20 12.48 -19.72 -35.74
C ASN A 20 11.60 -18.48 -35.76
N ARG A 21 10.44 -18.53 -36.42
CA ARG A 21 9.53 -17.39 -36.49
C ARG A 21 8.73 -17.25 -35.19
N ILE A 22 9.13 -16.28 -34.37
CA ILE A 22 8.35 -15.88 -33.18
C ILE A 22 7.16 -15.07 -33.67
N ASP A 23 6.02 -15.73 -33.92
CA ASP A 23 4.78 -15.08 -34.37
C ASP A 23 4.06 -14.29 -33.26
N ARG A 24 4.54 -14.36 -32.04
CA ARG A 24 3.95 -13.60 -30.91
C ARG A 24 4.62 -12.24 -30.77
N PRO A 25 3.86 -11.14 -30.79
CA PRO A 25 4.42 -9.83 -30.51
C PRO A 25 5.09 -9.83 -29.13
N THR A 26 6.30 -9.28 -29.04
CA THR A 26 7.01 -9.12 -27.77
C THR A 26 6.22 -8.15 -26.86
N ILE A 27 5.55 -8.70 -25.86
CA ILE A 27 4.79 -7.92 -24.90
C ILE A 27 5.72 -7.54 -23.76
N SER A 28 5.81 -6.23 -23.45
CA SER A 28 6.54 -5.75 -22.27
C SER A 28 5.98 -6.35 -20.98
N TYR A 29 6.84 -6.57 -19.98
CA TYR A 29 6.44 -7.05 -18.64
C TYR A 29 5.24 -6.27 -18.07
N TRP A 30 5.27 -4.95 -18.17
CA TRP A 30 4.21 -4.07 -17.65
C TRP A 30 2.91 -4.14 -18.45
N GLN A 31 3.02 -4.35 -19.77
CA GLN A 31 1.84 -4.55 -20.62
C GLN A 31 1.14 -5.88 -20.31
N ASP A 32 1.90 -6.94 -20.06
CA ASP A 32 1.36 -8.24 -19.67
C ASP A 32 0.71 -8.16 -18.28
N ALA A 33 1.39 -7.55 -17.30
CA ALA A 33 0.84 -7.34 -15.97
C ALA A 33 -0.47 -6.54 -16.00
N TRP A 34 -0.52 -5.44 -16.77
CA TRP A 34 -1.74 -4.65 -16.95
C TRP A 34 -2.86 -5.45 -17.64
N ARG A 35 -2.54 -6.23 -18.66
CA ARG A 35 -3.51 -7.10 -19.35
C ARG A 35 -4.13 -8.11 -18.40
N ARG A 36 -3.34 -8.72 -17.51
CA ARG A 36 -3.80 -9.68 -16.50
C ARG A 36 -4.64 -8.99 -15.44
N LEU A 37 -4.18 -7.87 -14.90
CA LEU A 37 -4.92 -7.09 -13.93
C LEU A 37 -6.31 -6.69 -14.47
N ARG A 38 -6.37 -6.24 -15.74
CA ARG A 38 -7.62 -5.85 -16.40
C ARG A 38 -8.59 -7.02 -16.61
N LYS A 39 -8.09 -8.25 -16.67
CA LYS A 39 -8.94 -9.46 -16.75
C LYS A 39 -9.50 -9.89 -15.39
N ASN A 40 -8.96 -9.40 -14.29
CA ASN A 40 -9.46 -9.70 -12.95
C ASN A 40 -10.56 -8.69 -12.58
N PRO A 41 -11.86 -9.11 -12.56
CA PRO A 41 -12.96 -8.19 -12.30
C PRO A 41 -12.94 -7.62 -10.87
N ILE A 42 -12.44 -8.39 -9.90
CA ILE A 42 -12.34 -7.96 -8.50
C ILE A 42 -11.31 -6.85 -8.37
N ALA A 43 -10.14 -7.01 -8.97
CA ALA A 43 -9.09 -6.00 -8.97
C ALA A 43 -9.53 -4.72 -9.71
N MET A 44 -10.23 -4.86 -10.82
CA MET A 44 -10.77 -3.70 -11.55
C MET A 44 -11.89 -3.01 -10.77
N GLY A 45 -12.77 -3.77 -10.13
CA GLY A 45 -13.79 -3.22 -9.24
C GLY A 45 -13.18 -2.44 -8.07
N SER A 46 -12.16 -3.00 -7.42
CA SER A 46 -11.46 -2.31 -6.33
C SER A 46 -10.75 -1.04 -6.79
N LEU A 47 -10.16 -1.04 -7.99
CA LEU A 47 -9.55 0.16 -8.58
C LEU A 47 -10.60 1.26 -8.83
N VAL A 48 -11.79 0.91 -9.32
CA VAL A 48 -12.90 1.86 -9.50
C VAL A 48 -13.36 2.42 -8.14
N VAL A 49 -13.52 1.56 -7.13
CA VAL A 49 -13.88 1.98 -5.76
C VAL A 49 -12.83 2.94 -5.20
N LEU A 50 -11.53 2.63 -5.33
CA LEU A 50 -10.45 3.53 -4.91
C LEU A 50 -10.47 4.85 -5.67
N GLY A 51 -10.80 4.85 -6.96
CA GLY A 51 -10.97 6.05 -7.77
C GLY A 51 -12.12 6.92 -7.23
N ILE A 52 -13.27 6.33 -6.93
CA ILE A 52 -14.42 7.02 -6.33
C ILE A 52 -14.03 7.58 -4.94
N LEU A 53 -13.35 6.79 -4.11
CA LEU A 53 -12.91 7.24 -2.79
C LEU A 53 -11.93 8.42 -2.89
N LEU A 54 -10.99 8.40 -3.85
CA LEU A 54 -10.08 9.52 -4.11
C LEU A 54 -10.84 10.80 -4.49
N VAL A 55 -11.83 10.69 -5.37
CA VAL A 55 -12.70 11.81 -5.74
C VAL A 55 -13.44 12.33 -4.51
N MET A 56 -14.02 11.43 -3.71
CA MET A 56 -14.77 11.80 -2.51
C MET A 56 -13.88 12.43 -1.43
N VAL A 57 -12.64 12.00 -1.29
CA VAL A 57 -11.65 12.61 -0.37
C VAL A 57 -11.31 14.06 -0.76
N ILE A 58 -11.36 14.38 -2.07
CA ILE A 58 -11.11 15.73 -2.57
C ILE A 58 -12.38 16.60 -2.53
N ILE A 59 -13.48 16.10 -3.05
CA ILE A 59 -14.72 16.86 -3.27
C ILE A 59 -15.66 16.77 -2.07
N GLY A 60 -15.70 15.62 -1.40
CA GLY A 60 -16.64 15.31 -0.31
C GLY A 60 -16.75 16.39 0.76
N PRO A 61 -15.65 16.92 1.30
CA PRO A 61 -15.71 17.97 2.30
C PRO A 61 -16.41 19.26 1.84
N HIS A 62 -16.49 19.49 0.52
CA HIS A 62 -17.04 20.70 -0.08
C HIS A 62 -18.48 20.56 -0.58
N ILE A 63 -19.00 19.32 -0.71
CA ILE A 63 -20.33 19.07 -1.30
C ILE A 63 -21.45 19.79 -0.54
N LYS A 64 -21.41 19.76 0.78
CA LYS A 64 -22.45 20.37 1.63
C LYS A 64 -22.14 21.80 2.02
N GLY A 65 -20.94 22.31 1.76
CA GLY A 65 -20.54 23.66 2.13
C GLY A 65 -20.37 23.90 3.63
N TYR A 66 -20.43 22.83 4.44
CA TYR A 66 -20.17 22.91 5.88
C TYR A 66 -18.67 22.82 6.16
N ASP A 67 -18.20 23.73 7.02
CA ASP A 67 -16.84 23.62 7.55
C ASP A 67 -16.77 22.47 8.58
N TYR A 68 -15.73 21.65 8.46
CA TYR A 68 -15.51 20.48 9.33
C TYR A 68 -15.08 20.87 10.76
N VAL A 69 -14.75 22.15 11.00
CA VAL A 69 -14.30 22.69 12.31
C VAL A 69 -15.40 23.46 13.01
N SER A 70 -16.27 24.18 12.26
CA SER A 70 -17.29 25.05 12.81
C SER A 70 -18.27 24.30 13.71
N MET A 71 -18.37 24.77 14.98
CA MET A 71 -19.21 24.16 16.00
C MET A 71 -20.58 24.83 16.02
N ASN A 72 -21.65 24.04 16.06
CA ASN A 72 -23.01 24.51 16.28
C ASN A 72 -23.69 23.70 17.40
N ILE A 73 -23.51 24.14 18.62
CA ILE A 73 -24.00 23.42 19.82
C ILE A 73 -25.52 23.21 19.80
N ALA A 74 -26.28 24.09 19.13
CA ALA A 74 -27.72 23.93 18.98
C ALA A 74 -28.10 22.70 18.12
N GLU A 75 -27.19 22.24 17.25
CA GLU A 75 -27.39 21.09 16.36
C GLU A 75 -26.51 19.89 16.72
N LYS A 76 -26.13 19.78 18.01
CA LYS A 76 -25.36 18.63 18.50
C LYS A 76 -26.15 17.33 18.37
N ASN A 77 -25.44 16.24 18.03
CA ASN A 77 -25.98 14.88 18.03
C ASN A 77 -27.26 14.71 17.17
N GLN A 78 -27.37 15.48 16.08
CA GLN A 78 -28.47 15.30 15.14
C GLN A 78 -28.28 13.99 14.37
N GLY A 79 -29.40 13.27 14.18
CA GLY A 79 -29.43 12.06 13.36
C GLY A 79 -29.25 12.34 11.88
N VAL A 80 -29.23 11.28 11.10
CA VAL A 80 -29.21 11.32 9.63
C VAL A 80 -30.43 12.08 9.11
N SER A 81 -30.22 13.09 8.27
CA SER A 81 -31.27 13.92 7.71
C SER A 81 -30.87 14.44 6.31
N SER A 82 -31.81 15.06 5.59
CA SER A 82 -31.51 15.74 4.32
C SER A 82 -30.51 16.88 4.48
N LYS A 83 -30.49 17.53 5.66
CA LYS A 83 -29.52 18.55 6.02
C LYS A 83 -28.15 17.95 6.35
N TYR A 84 -28.10 16.91 7.20
CA TYR A 84 -26.91 16.23 7.66
C TYR A 84 -26.93 14.76 7.25
N TRP A 85 -26.25 14.42 6.16
CA TRP A 85 -26.30 13.06 5.58
C TRP A 85 -25.79 11.97 6.50
N PHE A 86 -24.78 12.25 7.31
CA PHE A 86 -24.25 11.31 8.33
C PHE A 86 -24.62 11.74 9.76
N GLY A 87 -25.43 12.82 9.90
CA GLY A 87 -25.71 13.44 11.18
C GLY A 87 -24.61 14.41 11.62
N THR A 88 -24.66 14.80 12.90
CA THR A 88 -23.69 15.70 13.52
C THR A 88 -23.03 15.03 14.74
N ASP A 89 -21.85 15.52 15.10
CA ASP A 89 -21.16 15.05 16.31
C ASP A 89 -21.63 15.75 17.59
N ASN A 90 -20.96 15.45 18.71
CA ASN A 90 -21.24 16.02 20.03
C ASN A 90 -21.00 17.54 20.15
N LEU A 91 -20.40 18.16 19.15
CA LEU A 91 -20.18 19.61 19.03
C LEU A 91 -21.01 20.25 17.93
N GLY A 92 -21.91 19.48 17.30
CA GLY A 92 -22.79 19.94 16.22
C GLY A 92 -22.07 20.15 14.88
N ARG A 93 -20.90 19.51 14.67
CA ARG A 93 -20.14 19.57 13.41
C ARG A 93 -20.67 18.52 12.44
N ASP A 94 -20.73 18.86 11.14
CA ASP A 94 -21.18 17.94 10.10
C ASP A 94 -20.26 16.71 9.97
N LEU A 95 -20.83 15.54 10.24
CA LEU A 95 -20.06 14.28 10.23
C LEU A 95 -19.65 13.85 8.83
N PHE A 96 -20.44 14.17 7.78
CA PHE A 96 -20.10 13.84 6.40
C PHE A 96 -18.80 14.53 5.96
N SER A 97 -18.70 15.84 6.15
CA SER A 97 -17.49 16.60 5.82
C SER A 97 -16.29 16.11 6.63
N ARG A 98 -16.50 15.82 7.91
CA ARG A 98 -15.45 15.30 8.81
C ARG A 98 -14.93 13.93 8.41
N VAL A 99 -15.79 13.02 7.97
CA VAL A 99 -15.40 11.67 7.50
C VAL A 99 -14.48 11.78 6.27
N TRP A 100 -14.80 12.64 5.31
CA TRP A 100 -13.96 12.78 4.12
C TRP A 100 -12.65 13.51 4.39
N VAL A 101 -12.65 14.51 5.28
CA VAL A 101 -11.39 15.13 5.75
C VAL A 101 -10.55 14.13 6.53
N GLY A 102 -11.17 13.33 7.41
CA GLY A 102 -10.50 12.26 8.14
C GLY A 102 -9.93 11.18 7.23
N ALA A 103 -10.69 10.76 6.20
CA ALA A 103 -10.22 9.81 5.19
C ALA A 103 -9.01 10.36 4.41
N ARG A 104 -9.02 11.66 4.06
CA ARG A 104 -7.87 12.33 3.44
C ARG A 104 -6.64 12.25 4.32
N ALA A 105 -6.77 12.56 5.61
CA ALA A 105 -5.65 12.53 6.55
C ALA A 105 -5.11 11.10 6.72
N SER A 106 -5.98 10.10 6.95
CA SER A 106 -5.56 8.69 7.07
C SER A 106 -4.86 8.17 5.81
N LEU A 107 -5.34 8.52 4.60
CA LEU A 107 -4.69 8.15 3.34
C LEU A 107 -3.32 8.80 3.18
N ILE A 108 -3.19 10.10 3.46
CA ILE A 108 -1.91 10.82 3.39
C ILE A 108 -0.91 10.20 4.36
N ILE A 109 -1.31 9.93 5.59
CA ILE A 109 -0.46 9.29 6.60
C ILE A 109 0.05 7.94 6.09
N ALA A 110 -0.87 7.09 5.60
CA ALA A 110 -0.52 5.77 5.11
C ALA A 110 0.41 5.80 3.89
N ILE A 111 0.14 6.68 2.92
CA ILE A 111 0.97 6.84 1.72
C ILE A 111 2.37 7.34 2.09
N VAL A 112 2.48 8.36 2.95
CA VAL A 112 3.78 8.91 3.38
C VAL A 112 4.57 7.88 4.20
N ALA A 113 3.92 7.20 5.16
CA ALA A 113 4.57 6.14 5.94
C ALA A 113 5.04 4.98 5.05
N THR A 114 4.24 4.58 4.05
CA THR A 114 4.62 3.57 3.06
C THR A 114 5.82 4.02 2.23
N ALA A 115 5.84 5.27 1.76
CA ALA A 115 6.97 5.81 1.00
C ALA A 115 8.26 5.81 1.83
N ILE A 116 8.20 6.24 3.09
CA ILE A 116 9.34 6.21 4.02
C ILE A 116 9.83 4.76 4.22
N LYS A 117 8.91 3.83 4.51
CA LYS A 117 9.20 2.40 4.64
C LYS A 117 9.94 1.85 3.42
N LEU A 118 9.42 2.13 2.22
CA LEU A 118 9.99 1.63 0.96
C LEU A 118 11.37 2.23 0.68
N ILE A 119 11.52 3.54 0.83
CA ILE A 119 12.79 4.22 0.54
C ILE A 119 13.87 3.72 1.49
N ILE A 120 13.61 3.79 2.80
CA ILE A 120 14.58 3.36 3.80
C ILE A 120 14.87 1.86 3.66
N GLY A 121 13.83 1.02 3.58
CA GLY A 121 13.99 -0.42 3.47
C GLY A 121 14.74 -0.84 2.20
N THR A 122 14.43 -0.22 1.06
CA THR A 122 15.12 -0.54 -0.21
C THR A 122 16.59 -0.13 -0.15
N VAL A 123 16.90 1.08 0.29
CA VAL A 123 18.29 1.56 0.41
C VAL A 123 19.07 0.70 1.40
N TYR A 124 18.50 0.47 2.57
CA TYR A 124 19.16 -0.32 3.62
C TYR A 124 19.40 -1.77 3.20
N GLY A 125 18.39 -2.44 2.64
CA GLY A 125 18.51 -3.80 2.13
C GLY A 125 19.49 -3.93 0.96
N ALA A 126 19.54 -2.91 0.08
CA ALA A 126 20.48 -2.86 -1.02
C ALA A 126 21.94 -2.71 -0.52
N LEU A 127 22.18 -1.86 0.47
CA LEU A 127 23.50 -1.73 1.10
C LEU A 127 23.96 -3.04 1.74
N MET A 128 23.07 -3.69 2.51
CA MET A 128 23.36 -5.00 3.12
C MET A 128 23.79 -6.04 2.09
N ALA A 129 23.00 -6.19 1.04
CA ALA A 129 23.22 -7.24 0.04
C ALA A 129 24.40 -6.94 -0.89
N HIS A 130 24.60 -5.67 -1.25
CA HIS A 130 25.66 -5.27 -2.18
C HIS A 130 27.04 -5.41 -1.55
N PHE A 131 27.24 -4.85 -0.34
CA PHE A 131 28.53 -4.90 0.33
C PHE A 131 28.82 -6.26 0.97
N GLY A 132 27.79 -6.93 1.50
CA GLY A 132 27.92 -8.27 2.10
C GLY A 132 28.83 -8.30 3.33
N GLY A 133 29.32 -9.50 3.71
CA GLY A 133 30.29 -9.71 4.78
C GLY A 133 29.93 -9.00 6.07
N TRP A 134 30.90 -8.31 6.68
CA TRP A 134 30.72 -7.61 7.95
C TRP A 134 29.64 -6.50 7.90
N VAL A 135 29.51 -5.79 6.76
CA VAL A 135 28.47 -4.75 6.61
C VAL A 135 27.08 -5.36 6.71
N ASP A 136 26.86 -6.47 6.01
CA ASP A 136 25.59 -7.20 6.07
C ASP A 136 25.26 -7.68 7.49
N GLU A 137 26.26 -8.22 8.21
CA GLU A 137 26.07 -8.72 9.57
C GLU A 137 25.73 -7.60 10.56
N VAL A 138 26.45 -6.48 10.52
CA VAL A 138 26.20 -5.35 11.42
C VAL A 138 24.82 -4.73 11.15
N LEU A 139 24.49 -4.49 9.88
CA LEU A 139 23.20 -3.91 9.51
C LEU A 139 22.05 -4.87 9.84
N MET A 140 22.23 -6.19 9.69
CA MET A 140 21.23 -7.17 10.12
C MET A 140 21.05 -7.15 11.64
N ARG A 141 22.12 -7.02 12.42
CA ARG A 141 22.04 -6.92 13.88
C ARG A 141 21.24 -5.70 14.34
N ILE A 142 21.36 -4.56 13.63
CA ILE A 142 20.54 -3.38 13.92
C ILE A 142 19.05 -3.69 13.70
N ILE A 143 18.70 -4.35 12.59
CA ILE A 143 17.32 -4.78 12.35
C ILE A 143 16.81 -5.71 13.44
N GLU A 144 17.62 -6.66 13.88
CA GLU A 144 17.26 -7.61 14.93
C GLU A 144 16.99 -6.90 16.27
N VAL A 145 17.85 -5.94 16.65
CA VAL A 145 17.66 -5.14 17.86
C VAL A 145 16.35 -4.34 17.79
N ILE A 146 16.06 -3.68 16.67
CA ILE A 146 14.82 -2.93 16.50
C ILE A 146 13.61 -3.85 16.59
N ASN A 147 13.65 -5.01 15.95
CA ASN A 147 12.53 -5.97 15.93
C ASN A 147 12.40 -6.79 17.22
N SER A 148 13.37 -6.74 18.14
CA SER A 148 13.26 -7.38 19.46
C SER A 148 12.23 -6.68 20.35
N ILE A 149 11.92 -5.42 20.06
CA ILE A 149 10.91 -4.65 20.78
C ILE A 149 9.57 -4.79 20.02
N PRO A 150 8.47 -5.14 20.69
CA PRO A 150 7.15 -5.15 20.06
C PRO A 150 6.84 -3.79 19.42
N SER A 151 6.52 -3.81 18.11
CA SER A 151 6.34 -2.59 17.31
C SER A 151 5.32 -1.62 17.90
N LEU A 152 4.21 -2.14 18.47
CA LEU A 152 3.19 -1.32 19.11
C LEU A 152 3.76 -0.56 20.31
N LEU A 153 4.56 -1.21 21.17
CA LEU A 153 5.16 -0.56 22.33
C LEU A 153 6.13 0.55 21.92
N LEU A 154 6.95 0.28 20.90
CA LEU A 154 7.89 1.29 20.38
C LEU A 154 7.14 2.48 19.76
N THR A 155 6.05 2.22 19.04
CA THR A 155 5.20 3.27 18.46
C THR A 155 4.59 4.14 19.57
N ILE A 156 4.05 3.53 20.62
CA ILE A 156 3.48 4.25 21.78
C ILE A 156 4.56 5.10 22.46
N LEU A 157 5.74 4.53 22.69
CA LEU A 157 6.84 5.24 23.32
C LEU A 157 7.26 6.48 22.52
N ILE A 158 7.40 6.35 21.20
CA ILE A 158 7.75 7.46 20.30
C ILE A 158 6.67 8.55 20.37
N MET A 159 5.38 8.17 20.30
CA MET A 159 4.28 9.12 20.42
C MET A 159 4.26 9.84 21.77
N MET A 160 4.61 9.15 22.86
CA MET A 160 4.70 9.77 24.19
C MET A 160 5.84 10.79 24.28
N ILE A 161 6.99 10.53 23.63
CA ILE A 161 8.16 11.41 23.65
C ILE A 161 7.98 12.61 22.71
N LEU A 162 7.53 12.37 21.47
CA LEU A 162 7.42 13.40 20.43
C LEU A 162 6.06 14.14 20.42
N GLY A 163 5.09 13.65 21.21
CA GLY A 163 3.74 14.20 21.27
C GLY A 163 2.81 13.68 20.20
N ASN A 164 1.50 14.00 20.33
CA ASN A 164 0.44 13.47 19.46
C ASN A 164 0.21 14.40 18.27
N ASN A 165 1.18 14.44 17.35
CA ASN A 165 1.13 15.23 16.13
C ASN A 165 1.45 14.36 14.90
N LEU A 166 1.24 14.91 13.70
CA LEU A 166 1.46 14.19 12.44
C LEU A 166 2.89 13.70 12.27
N PHE A 167 3.89 14.53 12.62
CA PHE A 167 5.29 14.16 12.51
C PHE A 167 5.64 12.99 13.42
N ALA A 168 5.23 13.05 14.70
CA ALA A 168 5.46 11.98 15.67
C ALA A 168 4.82 10.66 15.19
N LEU A 169 3.61 10.73 14.64
CA LEU A 169 2.87 9.57 14.12
C LEU A 169 3.61 8.94 12.91
N LEU A 170 4.07 9.75 11.97
CA LEU A 170 4.83 9.28 10.81
C LEU A 170 6.15 8.61 11.22
N VAL A 171 6.89 9.22 12.15
CA VAL A 171 8.11 8.64 12.71
C VAL A 171 7.79 7.32 13.41
N ALA A 172 6.78 7.31 14.29
CA ALA A 172 6.39 6.15 15.07
C ALA A 172 5.98 4.95 14.18
N LEU A 173 5.17 5.19 13.14
CA LEU A 173 4.76 4.17 12.18
C LEU A 173 5.95 3.66 11.33
N SER A 174 6.90 4.54 11.03
CA SER A 174 7.98 4.22 10.10
C SER A 174 9.17 3.51 10.76
N VAL A 175 9.43 3.72 12.06
CA VAL A 175 10.66 3.26 12.74
C VAL A 175 10.89 1.75 12.64
N THR A 176 9.85 0.93 12.69
CA THR A 176 9.97 -0.54 12.60
C THR A 176 9.61 -1.09 11.23
N ALA A 177 8.77 -0.38 10.48
CA ALA A 177 8.15 -0.92 9.27
C ALA A 177 9.15 -1.17 8.13
N TRP A 178 10.20 -0.36 8.01
CA TRP A 178 11.22 -0.50 6.97
C TRP A 178 12.07 -1.78 7.13
N CYS A 179 12.16 -2.34 8.33
CA CYS A 179 12.97 -3.52 8.62
C CYS A 179 12.54 -4.76 7.80
N SER A 180 11.23 -4.93 7.59
CA SER A 180 10.68 -6.03 6.79
C SER A 180 11.06 -5.87 5.31
N THR A 181 10.90 -4.67 4.75
CA THR A 181 11.27 -4.36 3.37
C THR A 181 12.79 -4.51 3.17
N ALA A 182 13.61 -4.06 4.13
CA ALA A 182 15.06 -4.21 4.05
C ALA A 182 15.50 -5.69 3.95
N ARG A 183 14.92 -6.57 4.78
CA ARG A 183 15.19 -8.02 4.72
C ARG A 183 14.74 -8.64 3.40
N GLN A 184 13.58 -8.23 2.90
CA GLN A 184 13.05 -8.73 1.62
C GLN A 184 13.94 -8.29 0.46
N VAL A 185 14.30 -7.02 0.38
CA VAL A 185 15.19 -6.45 -0.64
C VAL A 185 16.57 -7.11 -0.59
N ARG A 186 17.12 -7.26 0.63
CA ARG A 186 18.39 -7.97 0.82
C ARG A 186 18.34 -9.38 0.22
N GLY A 187 17.30 -10.16 0.53
CA GLY A 187 17.15 -11.52 0.00
C GLY A 187 17.08 -11.56 -1.52
N MET A 188 16.34 -10.64 -2.12
CA MET A 188 16.20 -10.54 -3.57
C MET A 188 17.50 -10.13 -4.26
N ILE A 189 18.22 -9.15 -3.73
CA ILE A 189 19.49 -8.70 -4.31
C ILE A 189 20.53 -9.81 -4.25
N LYS A 190 20.57 -10.61 -3.15
CA LYS A 190 21.44 -11.79 -3.09
C LYS A 190 21.16 -12.76 -4.22
N GLN A 191 19.88 -13.03 -4.54
CA GLN A 191 19.51 -13.88 -5.69
C GLN A 191 19.89 -13.24 -7.04
N LEU A 192 19.64 -11.94 -7.20
CA LEU A 192 19.97 -11.22 -8.43
C LEU A 192 21.48 -11.13 -8.67
N ARG A 193 22.28 -11.05 -7.63
CA ARG A 193 23.74 -10.99 -7.70
C ARG A 193 24.35 -12.25 -8.32
N GLU A 194 23.70 -13.40 -8.15
CA GLU A 194 24.13 -14.69 -8.73
C GLU A 194 23.79 -14.81 -10.22
N THR A 195 23.08 -13.83 -10.81
CA THR A 195 22.73 -13.85 -12.24
C THR A 195 23.88 -13.41 -13.13
N GLU A 196 24.02 -14.05 -14.28
CA GLU A 196 25.13 -13.83 -15.23
C GLU A 196 25.26 -12.37 -15.68
N TYR A 197 24.12 -11.69 -15.93
CA TYR A 197 24.15 -10.31 -16.41
C TYR A 197 24.63 -9.30 -15.36
N VAL A 198 24.37 -9.57 -14.06
CA VAL A 198 24.89 -8.74 -12.95
C VAL A 198 26.37 -8.99 -12.78
N TYR A 199 26.78 -10.26 -12.80
CA TYR A 199 28.19 -10.63 -12.72
C TYR A 199 28.99 -10.00 -13.88
N ALA A 200 28.48 -10.06 -15.10
CA ALA A 200 29.09 -9.41 -16.25
C ALA A 200 29.23 -7.89 -16.06
N ALA A 201 28.22 -7.23 -15.50
CA ALA A 201 28.28 -5.80 -15.23
C ALA A 201 29.35 -5.45 -14.16
N GLU A 202 29.52 -6.30 -13.14
CA GLU A 202 30.57 -6.14 -12.12
C GLU A 202 31.96 -6.31 -12.73
N VAL A 203 32.18 -7.34 -13.53
CA VAL A 203 33.47 -7.61 -14.23
C VAL A 203 33.84 -6.46 -15.18
N LEU A 204 32.84 -5.84 -15.81
CA LEU A 204 33.03 -4.67 -16.67
C LEU A 204 33.27 -3.37 -15.89
N GLY A 205 33.36 -3.43 -14.54
CA GLY A 205 33.68 -2.28 -13.69
C GLY A 205 32.52 -1.32 -13.45
N ALA A 206 31.27 -1.78 -13.54
CA ALA A 206 30.12 -0.95 -13.21
C ALA A 206 30.15 -0.52 -11.74
N LYS A 207 29.94 0.77 -11.48
CA LYS A 207 29.88 1.30 -10.10
C LYS A 207 28.70 0.72 -9.31
N PRO A 208 28.82 0.50 -7.99
CA PRO A 208 27.77 -0.05 -7.13
C PRO A 208 26.39 0.60 -7.32
N LEU A 209 26.35 1.92 -7.30
CA LEU A 209 25.11 2.67 -7.46
C LEU A 209 24.46 2.41 -8.82
N ARG A 210 25.26 2.24 -9.89
CA ARG A 210 24.74 1.90 -11.23
C ARG A 210 24.12 0.51 -11.26
N ILE A 211 24.74 -0.46 -10.60
CA ILE A 211 24.22 -1.83 -10.50
C ILE A 211 22.89 -1.82 -9.72
N ILE A 212 22.84 -1.13 -8.58
CA ILE A 212 21.62 -1.00 -7.77
C ILE A 212 20.49 -0.39 -8.61
N LEU A 213 20.72 0.78 -9.20
CA LEU A 213 19.66 1.52 -9.89
C LEU A 213 19.26 0.91 -11.25
N LYS A 214 20.21 0.30 -11.97
CA LYS A 214 19.95 -0.20 -13.34
C LYS A 214 19.59 -1.69 -13.37
N HIS A 215 20.08 -2.49 -12.43
CA HIS A 215 19.88 -3.93 -12.41
C HIS A 215 19.02 -4.41 -11.25
N TYR A 216 19.24 -3.98 -10.02
CA TYR A 216 18.48 -4.48 -8.88
C TYR A 216 17.08 -3.86 -8.80
N VAL A 217 16.98 -2.53 -8.69
CA VAL A 217 15.69 -1.83 -8.49
C VAL A 217 14.67 -2.18 -9.57
N PRO A 218 14.97 -2.15 -10.89
CA PRO A 218 13.98 -2.49 -11.91
C PRO A 218 13.44 -3.92 -11.81
N ASN A 219 14.31 -4.88 -11.43
CA ASN A 219 13.92 -6.28 -11.28
C ASN A 219 13.10 -6.54 -9.99
N MET A 220 13.18 -5.64 -9.01
CA MET A 220 12.41 -5.73 -7.76
C MET A 220 11.10 -4.93 -7.80
N LEU A 221 10.87 -4.09 -8.82
CA LEU A 221 9.70 -3.19 -8.86
C LEU A 221 8.37 -3.93 -8.65
N GLY A 222 8.20 -5.10 -9.23
CA GLY A 222 6.98 -5.89 -9.05
C GLY A 222 6.69 -6.19 -7.57
N ILE A 223 7.69 -6.62 -6.83
CA ILE A 223 7.56 -6.94 -5.40
C ILE A 223 7.42 -5.68 -4.55
N LEU A 224 8.13 -4.59 -4.88
CA LEU A 224 7.99 -3.32 -4.18
C LEU A 224 6.57 -2.72 -4.35
N ILE A 225 5.96 -2.89 -5.53
CA ILE A 225 4.56 -2.49 -5.78
C ILE A 225 3.61 -3.32 -4.91
N LEU A 226 3.84 -4.63 -4.79
CA LEU A 226 3.04 -5.50 -3.91
C LEU A 226 3.20 -5.11 -2.44
N ASP A 227 4.43 -4.85 -2.00
CA ASP A 227 4.70 -4.37 -0.64
C ASP A 227 4.01 -3.03 -0.35
N THR A 228 3.93 -2.13 -1.35
CA THR A 228 3.16 -0.88 -1.28
C THR A 228 1.67 -1.13 -1.10
N ALA A 229 1.10 -1.99 -1.94
CA ALA A 229 -0.34 -2.26 -1.94
C ALA A 229 -0.83 -2.85 -0.62
N THR A 230 -0.01 -3.68 0.05
CA THR A 230 -0.32 -4.28 1.35
C THR A 230 0.04 -3.36 2.53
N ALA A 231 1.03 -2.48 2.39
CA ALA A 231 1.46 -1.58 3.46
C ALA A 231 0.45 -0.45 3.72
N ILE A 232 -0.17 0.11 2.68
CA ILE A 232 -1.14 1.21 2.82
C ILE A 232 -2.30 0.83 3.75
N PRO A 233 -3.07 -0.26 3.50
CA PRO A 233 -4.17 -0.65 4.40
C PRO A 233 -3.68 -1.00 5.81
N MET A 234 -2.49 -1.61 5.93
CA MET A 234 -1.88 -1.89 7.22
C MET A 234 -1.62 -0.61 8.03
N PHE A 235 -1.07 0.44 7.41
CA PHE A 235 -0.83 1.71 8.10
C PHE A 235 -2.11 2.44 8.46
N ILE A 236 -3.14 2.42 7.59
CA ILE A 236 -4.47 2.99 7.92
C ILE A 236 -5.04 2.29 9.13
N PHE A 237 -4.98 0.96 9.19
CA PHE A 237 -5.50 0.19 10.31
C PHE A 237 -4.71 0.42 11.60
N THR A 238 -3.38 0.50 11.50
CA THR A 238 -2.51 0.78 12.66
C THR A 238 -2.76 2.18 13.22
N GLU A 239 -2.88 3.20 12.34
CA GLU A 239 -3.23 4.57 12.74
C GLU A 239 -4.58 4.61 13.45
N ALA A 240 -5.60 3.94 12.87
CA ALA A 240 -6.92 3.87 13.48
C ALA A 240 -6.89 3.19 14.87
N GLY A 241 -6.10 2.13 15.03
CA GLY A 241 -5.89 1.45 16.31
C GLY A 241 -5.21 2.35 17.35
N LEU A 242 -4.17 3.10 16.97
CA LEU A 242 -3.52 4.07 17.86
C LEU A 242 -4.47 5.20 18.27
N SER A 243 -5.24 5.71 17.34
CA SER A 243 -6.26 6.72 17.61
C SER A 243 -7.36 6.19 18.53
N PHE A 244 -7.79 4.95 18.35
CA PHE A 244 -8.75 4.27 19.24
C PHE A 244 -8.20 4.13 20.66
N LEU A 245 -6.92 3.87 20.83
CA LEU A 245 -6.24 3.84 22.15
C LEU A 245 -6.01 5.25 22.75
N GLY A 246 -6.44 6.32 22.06
CA GLY A 246 -6.28 7.70 22.53
C GLY A 246 -4.87 8.27 22.30
N ILE A 247 -4.02 7.57 21.57
CA ILE A 247 -2.62 7.94 21.30
C ILE A 247 -2.45 8.55 19.88
N GLY A 248 -3.54 8.59 19.10
CA GLY A 248 -3.57 9.15 17.75
C GLY A 248 -3.45 10.68 17.69
N LEU A 249 -3.82 11.23 16.53
CA LEU A 249 -3.85 12.68 16.33
C LEU A 249 -4.81 13.36 17.32
N LYS A 250 -4.44 14.56 17.79
CA LYS A 250 -5.31 15.41 18.63
C LYS A 250 -5.89 16.57 17.82
N ALA A 251 -7.03 17.08 18.30
CA ALA A 251 -7.65 18.27 17.74
C ALA A 251 -6.64 19.43 17.59
N PRO A 252 -6.69 20.22 16.51
CA PRO A 252 -7.76 20.26 15.49
C PRO A 252 -7.62 19.20 14.38
N SER A 253 -6.54 18.42 14.35
CA SER A 253 -6.34 17.36 13.36
C SER A 253 -7.34 16.22 13.56
N ILE A 254 -7.83 15.68 12.45
CA ILE A 254 -8.77 14.55 12.44
C ILE A 254 -8.30 13.48 11.48
N SER A 255 -8.60 12.22 11.82
CA SER A 255 -8.44 11.07 10.94
C SER A 255 -9.66 10.16 11.08
N LEU A 256 -9.79 9.14 10.25
CA LEU A 256 -10.86 8.15 10.43
C LEU A 256 -10.77 7.48 11.80
N GLY A 257 -9.56 7.14 12.26
CA GLY A 257 -9.35 6.53 13.56
C GLY A 257 -9.79 7.43 14.72
N VAL A 258 -9.51 8.73 14.66
CA VAL A 258 -9.98 9.70 15.66
C VAL A 258 -11.52 9.77 15.67
N LEU A 259 -12.16 9.81 14.48
CA LEU A 259 -13.63 9.83 14.40
C LEU A 259 -14.25 8.54 14.94
N ILE A 260 -13.64 7.38 14.69
CA ILE A 260 -14.07 6.09 15.23
C ILE A 260 -13.97 6.09 16.76
N SER A 261 -12.86 6.56 17.31
CA SER A 261 -12.65 6.66 18.76
C SER A 261 -13.70 7.57 19.42
N MET A 262 -14.01 8.72 18.80
CA MET A 262 -15.07 9.64 19.28
C MET A 262 -16.47 9.02 19.16
N GLY A 263 -16.76 8.36 18.05
CA GLY A 263 -18.05 7.70 17.80
C GLY A 263 -18.31 6.53 18.75
N GLN A 264 -17.26 5.78 19.11
CA GLN A 264 -17.36 4.67 20.06
C GLN A 264 -17.82 5.12 21.45
N GLN A 265 -17.39 6.31 21.89
CA GLN A 265 -17.81 6.84 23.19
C GLN A 265 -19.32 7.20 23.25
N ASN A 266 -19.94 7.39 22.10
CA ASN A 266 -21.33 7.81 21.96
C ASN A 266 -22.22 6.74 21.29
N MET A 267 -21.73 5.52 21.08
CA MET A 267 -22.36 4.55 20.19
C MET A 267 -23.73 4.07 20.71
N ASP A 268 -23.93 4.07 22.03
CA ASP A 268 -25.18 3.61 22.63
C ASP A 268 -26.37 4.53 22.29
N PHE A 269 -26.12 5.83 22.11
CA PHE A 269 -27.14 6.83 21.81
C PHE A 269 -27.11 7.31 20.36
N TYR A 270 -25.93 7.38 19.76
CA TYR A 270 -25.71 7.95 18.42
C TYR A 270 -24.84 7.04 17.55
N PRO A 271 -25.33 5.84 17.18
CA PRO A 271 -24.54 4.83 16.47
C PRO A 271 -24.04 5.30 15.11
N SER A 272 -24.70 6.27 14.47
CA SER A 272 -24.27 6.86 13.20
C SER A 272 -22.88 7.50 13.26
N GLN A 273 -22.50 8.06 14.44
CA GLN A 273 -21.21 8.70 14.64
C GLN A 273 -20.04 7.69 14.54
N LEU A 274 -20.30 6.43 14.88
CA LEU A 274 -19.33 5.33 14.73
C LEU A 274 -19.46 4.65 13.35
N LEU A 275 -20.68 4.38 12.92
CA LEU A 275 -20.96 3.55 11.75
C LEU A 275 -20.35 4.12 10.47
N PHE A 276 -20.55 5.40 10.18
CA PHE A 276 -20.07 5.98 8.91
C PHE A 276 -18.55 6.06 8.80
N PRO A 277 -17.78 6.51 9.81
CA PRO A 277 -16.33 6.44 9.74
C PRO A 277 -15.80 5.00 9.61
N CYS A 278 -16.40 4.03 10.32
CA CYS A 278 -16.05 2.61 10.21
C CYS A 278 -16.31 2.07 8.80
N LEU A 279 -17.48 2.36 8.22
CA LEU A 279 -17.81 1.91 6.86
C LEU A 279 -16.81 2.44 5.83
N VAL A 280 -16.49 3.73 5.88
CA VAL A 280 -15.52 4.33 4.96
C VAL A 280 -14.13 3.71 5.16
N LEU A 281 -13.68 3.51 6.40
CA LEU A 281 -12.41 2.84 6.69
C LEU A 281 -12.39 1.42 6.15
N CYS A 282 -13.44 0.62 6.40
CA CYS A 282 -13.55 -0.75 5.90
C CYS A 282 -13.52 -0.81 4.36
N ILE A 283 -14.24 0.09 3.68
CA ILE A 283 -14.24 0.14 2.21
C ILE A 283 -12.84 0.48 1.67
N ILE A 284 -12.15 1.46 2.27
CA ILE A 284 -10.77 1.82 1.87
C ILE A 284 -9.83 0.62 2.04
N VAL A 285 -9.81 0.01 3.24
CA VAL A 285 -8.92 -1.11 3.55
C VAL A 285 -9.21 -2.31 2.66
N MET A 286 -10.50 -2.64 2.47
CA MET A 286 -10.92 -3.74 1.60
C MET A 286 -10.52 -3.51 0.14
N ALA A 287 -10.74 -2.29 -0.37
CA ALA A 287 -10.39 -1.97 -1.75
C ALA A 287 -8.87 -2.05 -2.00
N PHE A 288 -8.03 -1.58 -1.06
CA PHE A 288 -6.58 -1.74 -1.17
C PHE A 288 -6.13 -3.19 -1.09
N ASN A 289 -6.72 -4.01 -0.20
CA ASN A 289 -6.39 -5.44 -0.10
C ASN A 289 -6.76 -6.19 -1.37
N LEU A 290 -7.98 -6.01 -1.89
CA LEU A 290 -8.43 -6.65 -3.12
C LEU A 290 -7.60 -6.22 -4.35
N LEU A 291 -7.21 -4.94 -4.40
CA LEU A 291 -6.27 -4.47 -5.43
C LEU A 291 -4.90 -5.11 -5.27
N GLY A 292 -4.41 -5.22 -4.04
CA GLY A 292 -3.13 -5.85 -3.71
C GLY A 292 -3.08 -7.32 -4.15
N ASP A 293 -4.13 -8.08 -3.89
CA ASP A 293 -4.25 -9.48 -4.33
C ASP A 293 -4.28 -9.57 -5.86
N GLY A 294 -5.06 -8.71 -6.52
CA GLY A 294 -5.09 -8.65 -7.99
C GLY A 294 -3.75 -8.23 -8.62
N LEU A 295 -3.01 -7.34 -7.98
CA LEU A 295 -1.65 -6.97 -8.38
C LEU A 295 -0.67 -8.14 -8.18
N ARG A 296 -0.80 -8.90 -7.09
CA ARG A 296 0.00 -10.10 -6.84
C ARG A 296 -0.17 -11.10 -7.98
N ASP A 297 -1.42 -11.41 -8.34
CA ASP A 297 -1.73 -12.35 -9.44
C ASP A 297 -1.20 -11.84 -10.79
N ALA A 298 -1.32 -10.53 -11.04
CA ALA A 298 -0.87 -9.92 -12.28
C ALA A 298 0.65 -9.86 -12.42
N LEU A 299 1.38 -9.69 -11.32
CA LEU A 299 2.83 -9.53 -11.28
C LEU A 299 3.58 -10.84 -11.04
N ASP A 300 2.89 -11.97 -10.75
CA ASP A 300 3.53 -13.26 -10.49
C ASP A 300 4.18 -13.81 -11.79
N PRO A 301 5.52 -13.99 -11.80
CA PRO A 301 6.21 -14.53 -12.95
C PRO A 301 5.85 -16.00 -13.28
N ARG A 302 5.38 -16.76 -12.26
CA ARG A 302 5.04 -18.18 -12.42
C ARG A 302 3.78 -18.40 -13.26
N LEU A 303 2.94 -17.40 -13.35
CA LEU A 303 1.71 -17.40 -14.15
C LEU A 303 1.94 -16.96 -15.61
N ARG A 304 3.17 -16.68 -16.01
CA ARG A 304 3.55 -16.38 -17.39
C ARG A 304 3.47 -17.66 -18.23
N GLN A 305 2.41 -17.81 -19.02
CA GLN A 305 2.28 -18.82 -20.08
C GLN A 305 2.51 -18.21 -21.44
#